data_97321cb4f0c1ed5aa8a9f4a805cf539f
#
_entry.id   97321cb4f0c1ed5aa8a9f4a805cf539f
#
_cell.length_a   1.000
_cell.length_b   1.000
_cell.length_c   1.000
_cell.angle_alpha   90.00
_cell.angle_beta   90.00
_cell.angle_gamma   90.00
#
_symmetry.space_group_name_H-M   'P 1'
#
loop_
_entity.id
_entity.type
_entity.pdbx_description
1 polymer ?
#
loop_
_entity_poly.entity_id
_entity_poly.type
_entity_poly.pdbx_seq_one_letter_code
_entity_poly.pdbx_strand_id
1 'polypeptide(L)'
;MEQIATHEGWEADPTLVTNFYNMLRHKLYAAQPNEGHKLIKDLEKDFDVTVITQNVDNLHEKAGSKNVIHLHGELSKVCSSRDPYDYRYIKELPENDCEVEPGTKAGDGSLLRPFIVFFGESVPMIELLP
;
A
#
# COMPACT_ATOMS: atom_id res chain seq x y z
N MET A 1 -17.27 -5.21 -1.55
CA MET A 1 -16.14 -4.29 -1.79
C MET A 1 -16.44 -2.83 -1.53
N GLU A 2 -17.65 -2.38 -1.75
CA GLU A 2 -18.04 -0.99 -1.45
C GLU A 2 -17.88 -0.63 0.02
N GLN A 3 -18.01 -1.59 0.92
CA GLN A 3 -17.87 -1.38 2.36
C GLN A 3 -16.42 -1.33 2.84
N ILE A 4 -15.48 -1.79 2.02
CA ILE A 4 -14.10 -2.01 2.45
C ILE A 4 -13.10 -1.17 1.66
N ALA A 5 -13.28 -1.09 0.34
CA ALA A 5 -12.31 -0.46 -0.55
C ALA A 5 -12.74 0.94 -1.01
N THR A 6 -13.65 1.58 -0.30
CA THR A 6 -14.14 2.93 -0.61
C THR A 6 -13.84 3.89 0.54
N HIS A 7 -13.73 5.17 0.19
CA HIS A 7 -13.64 6.23 1.21
C HIS A 7 -14.84 6.19 2.15
N GLU A 8 -16.02 5.99 1.62
CA GLU A 8 -17.25 5.92 2.40
C GLU A 8 -17.24 4.73 3.37
N GLY A 9 -16.74 3.59 2.92
CA GLY A 9 -16.62 2.40 3.77
C GLY A 9 -15.66 2.63 4.93
N TRP A 10 -14.53 3.28 4.68
CA TRP A 10 -13.60 3.66 5.75
C TRP A 10 -14.26 4.57 6.78
N GLU A 11 -14.96 5.61 6.32
CA GLU A 11 -15.65 6.55 7.22
C GLU A 11 -16.75 5.86 8.04
N ALA A 12 -17.46 4.91 7.43
CA ALA A 12 -18.57 4.22 8.08
C ALA A 12 -18.13 3.20 9.12
N ASP A 13 -17.07 2.46 8.85
CA ASP A 13 -16.61 1.38 9.74
C ASP A 13 -15.09 1.17 9.65
N PRO A 14 -14.30 2.05 10.28
CA PRO A 14 -12.84 1.91 10.27
C PRO A 14 -12.34 0.59 10.85
N THR A 15 -13.07 0.03 11.82
CA THR A 15 -12.69 -1.25 12.45
C THR A 15 -12.76 -2.40 11.45
N LEU A 16 -13.85 -2.46 10.69
CA LEU A 16 -14.01 -3.49 9.65
C LEU A 16 -12.89 -3.40 8.61
N VAL A 17 -12.62 -2.19 8.14
CA VAL A 17 -11.58 -1.94 7.13
C VAL A 17 -10.20 -2.32 7.68
N THR A 18 -9.88 -1.91 8.90
CA THR A 18 -8.61 -2.22 9.52
C THR A 18 -8.40 -3.74 9.63
N ASN A 19 -9.39 -4.47 10.08
CA ASN A 19 -9.30 -5.93 10.21
C ASN A 19 -9.15 -6.62 8.85
N PHE A 20 -9.86 -6.14 7.83
CA PHE A 20 -9.74 -6.69 6.48
C PHE A 20 -8.33 -6.49 5.91
N TYR A 21 -7.76 -5.30 6.04
CA TYR A 21 -6.43 -5.03 5.54
C TYR A 21 -5.34 -5.72 6.34
N ASN A 22 -5.55 -5.97 7.64
CA ASN A 22 -4.65 -6.85 8.41
C ASN A 22 -4.59 -8.25 7.80
N MET A 23 -5.75 -8.82 7.44
CA MET A 23 -5.81 -10.12 6.79
C MET A 23 -5.08 -10.13 5.46
N LEU A 24 -5.31 -9.11 4.63
CA LEU A 24 -4.64 -9.00 3.33
C LEU A 24 -3.12 -8.87 3.49
N ARG A 25 -2.68 -8.19 4.54
CA ARG A 25 -1.24 -7.99 4.77
C ARG A 25 -0.53 -9.29 5.10
N HIS A 26 -1.18 -10.18 5.83
CA HIS A 26 -0.64 -11.53 6.05
C HIS A 26 -0.51 -12.30 4.73
N LYS A 27 -1.51 -12.20 3.85
CA LYS A 27 -1.44 -12.82 2.53
C LYS A 27 -0.34 -12.22 1.67
N LEU A 28 -0.15 -10.91 1.77
CA LEU A 28 0.91 -10.21 1.06
C LEU A 28 2.28 -10.80 1.37
N TYR A 29 2.58 -10.98 2.65
CA TYR A 29 3.89 -11.48 3.06
C TYR A 29 4.10 -12.96 2.70
N ALA A 30 3.02 -13.73 2.53
CA ALA A 30 3.12 -15.12 2.08
C ALA A 30 3.25 -15.26 0.56
N ALA A 31 2.88 -14.24 -0.22
CA ALA A 31 2.91 -14.29 -1.67
C ALA A 31 4.33 -14.20 -2.22
N GLN A 32 4.55 -14.82 -3.39
CA GLN A 32 5.84 -14.81 -4.07
C GLN A 32 5.72 -14.18 -5.45
N PRO A 33 6.78 -13.52 -5.96
CA PRO A 33 6.78 -13.00 -7.32
C PRO A 33 6.57 -14.10 -8.34
N ASN A 34 5.87 -13.78 -9.42
CA ASN A 34 5.73 -14.68 -10.56
C ASN A 34 6.82 -14.40 -11.62
N GLU A 35 6.79 -15.19 -12.70
CA GLU A 35 7.78 -15.04 -13.77
C GLU A 35 7.74 -13.66 -14.44
N GLY A 36 6.56 -13.04 -14.52
CA GLY A 36 6.44 -11.68 -15.06
C GLY A 36 7.20 -10.66 -14.24
N HIS A 37 7.09 -10.72 -12.91
CA HIS A 37 7.82 -9.84 -12.01
C HIS A 37 9.34 -10.01 -12.19
N LYS A 38 9.80 -11.26 -12.32
CA LYS A 38 11.21 -11.59 -12.49
C LYS A 38 11.77 -11.13 -13.83
N LEU A 39 10.98 -11.27 -14.90
CA LEU A 39 11.38 -10.82 -16.23
C LEU A 39 11.54 -9.29 -16.27
N ILE A 40 10.65 -8.55 -15.62
CA ILE A 40 10.77 -7.10 -15.54
C ILE A 40 12.04 -6.71 -14.79
N LYS A 41 12.37 -7.40 -13.71
CA LYS A 41 13.64 -7.19 -13.00
C LYS A 41 14.83 -7.46 -13.91
N ASP A 42 14.78 -8.53 -14.71
CA ASP A 42 15.87 -8.89 -15.61
C ASP A 42 16.16 -7.83 -16.66
N LEU A 43 15.16 -7.05 -17.06
CA LEU A 43 15.37 -5.94 -18.00
C LEU A 43 16.34 -4.89 -17.46
N GLU A 44 16.53 -4.81 -16.16
CA GLU A 44 17.46 -3.84 -15.55
C GLU A 44 18.91 -4.10 -15.93
N LYS A 45 19.24 -5.29 -16.47
CA LYS A 45 20.57 -5.59 -16.96
C LYS A 45 20.95 -4.74 -18.18
N ASP A 46 19.95 -4.39 -18.99
CA ASP A 46 20.17 -3.70 -20.26
C ASP A 46 19.48 -2.33 -20.35
N PHE A 47 18.56 -2.03 -19.43
CA PHE A 47 17.74 -0.83 -19.47
C PHE A 47 17.64 -0.18 -18.08
N ASP A 48 17.36 1.12 -18.10
CA ASP A 48 16.96 1.86 -16.92
C ASP A 48 15.44 1.73 -16.80
N VAL A 49 14.97 0.89 -15.86
CA VAL A 49 13.57 0.48 -15.78
C VAL A 49 12.87 1.17 -14.62
N THR A 50 11.73 1.81 -14.91
CA THR A 50 10.79 2.29 -13.91
C THR A 50 9.49 1.51 -14.04
N VAL A 51 9.05 0.88 -12.97
CA VAL A 51 7.77 0.17 -12.92
C VAL A 51 6.73 1.12 -12.35
N ILE A 52 5.63 1.32 -13.08
CA ILE A 52 4.49 2.10 -12.63
C ILE A 52 3.33 1.13 -12.51
N THR A 53 2.81 0.93 -11.31
CA THR A 53 1.80 -0.10 -11.05
C THR A 53 0.61 0.46 -10.30
N GLN A 54 -0.58 -0.07 -10.61
CA GLN A 54 -1.78 0.17 -9.82
C GLN A 54 -1.94 -0.86 -8.70
N ASN A 55 -1.11 -1.90 -8.70
CA ASN A 55 -1.15 -2.93 -7.68
C ASN A 55 -0.54 -2.42 -6.37
N VAL A 56 -1.10 -2.87 -5.26
CA VAL A 56 -0.67 -2.45 -3.92
C VAL A 56 0.28 -3.45 -3.26
N ASP A 57 0.55 -4.59 -3.93
CA ASP A 57 1.51 -5.58 -3.44
C ASP A 57 2.96 -5.11 -3.66
N ASN A 58 3.89 -5.80 -3.00
CA ASN A 58 5.32 -5.52 -3.09
C ASN A 58 6.06 -6.58 -3.91
N LEU A 59 5.39 -7.25 -4.83
CA LEU A 59 5.97 -8.36 -5.57
C LEU A 59 7.06 -7.93 -6.56
N HIS A 60 6.94 -6.73 -7.13
CA HIS A 60 8.03 -6.18 -7.96
C HIS A 60 9.29 -5.97 -7.12
N GLU A 61 9.14 -5.42 -5.92
CA GLU A 61 10.26 -5.20 -5.01
C GLU A 61 10.85 -6.52 -4.53
N LYS A 62 10.01 -7.51 -4.21
CA LYS A 62 10.48 -8.85 -3.84
C LYS A 62 11.27 -9.52 -4.96
N ALA A 63 10.91 -9.28 -6.22
CA ALA A 63 11.65 -9.78 -7.38
C ALA A 63 12.97 -9.03 -7.58
N GLY A 64 13.14 -7.89 -6.92
CA GLY A 64 14.37 -7.11 -6.96
C GLY A 64 14.31 -5.84 -7.80
N SER A 65 13.16 -5.48 -8.37
CA SER A 65 13.02 -4.21 -9.10
C SER A 65 13.35 -3.03 -8.19
N LYS A 66 14.19 -2.11 -8.66
CA LYS A 66 14.73 -1.03 -7.84
C LYS A 66 13.89 0.22 -7.83
N ASN A 67 13.14 0.45 -8.90
CA ASN A 67 12.40 1.70 -9.09
C ASN A 67 10.95 1.39 -9.41
N VAL A 68 10.11 1.39 -8.37
CA VAL A 68 8.70 1.03 -8.48
C VAL A 68 7.85 2.18 -7.93
N ILE A 69 6.89 2.63 -8.74
CA ILE A 69 5.94 3.68 -8.34
C ILE A 69 4.57 3.03 -8.17
N HIS A 70 4.01 3.13 -6.96
CA HIS A 70 2.71 2.59 -6.61
C HIS A 70 1.65 3.69 -6.67
N LEU A 71 0.85 3.71 -7.74
CA LEU A 71 -0.17 4.76 -7.94
C LEU A 71 -1.29 4.72 -6.89
N HIS A 72 -1.64 3.53 -6.41
CA HIS A 72 -2.75 3.33 -5.47
C HIS A 72 -2.30 3.04 -4.05
N GLY A 73 -1.04 3.30 -3.72
CA GLY A 73 -0.49 3.03 -2.41
C GLY A 73 0.17 1.67 -2.27
N GLU A 74 0.48 1.30 -1.05
CA GLU A 74 1.21 0.07 -0.74
C GLU A 74 0.60 -0.61 0.47
N LEU A 75 0.19 -1.87 0.28
CA LEU A 75 -0.49 -2.66 1.31
C LEU A 75 0.36 -2.89 2.56
N SER A 76 1.69 -2.92 2.40
CA SER A 76 2.61 -3.09 3.53
C SER A 76 2.70 -1.85 4.44
N LYS A 77 2.13 -0.72 4.02
CA LYS A 77 2.27 0.55 4.71
C LYS A 77 0.95 1.03 5.31
N VAL A 78 1.09 1.86 6.34
CA VAL A 78 -0.01 2.56 7.01
C VAL A 78 0.30 4.05 7.05
N CYS A 79 -0.73 4.86 7.26
CA CYS A 79 -0.61 6.32 7.20
C CYS A 79 -1.65 6.99 8.10
N SER A 80 -1.55 8.31 8.19
CA SER A 80 -2.54 9.14 8.88
C SER A 80 -3.84 9.21 8.08
N SER A 81 -4.99 9.10 8.76
CA SER A 81 -6.27 9.30 8.11
C SER A 81 -6.61 10.77 7.86
N ARG A 82 -5.92 11.70 8.53
CA ARG A 82 -6.09 13.14 8.31
C ARG A 82 -5.42 13.58 7.00
N ASP A 83 -4.20 13.11 6.77
CA ASP A 83 -3.45 13.37 5.54
C ASP A 83 -2.66 12.11 5.16
N PRO A 84 -3.24 11.24 4.31
CA PRO A 84 -2.61 9.96 3.96
C PRO A 84 -1.24 10.08 3.31
N TYR A 85 -0.91 11.24 2.72
CA TYR A 85 0.38 11.44 2.06
C TYR A 85 1.37 12.25 2.88
N ASP A 86 1.06 12.53 4.15
CA ASP A 86 2.03 13.12 5.06
C ASP A 86 3.10 12.09 5.40
N TYR A 87 4.28 12.23 4.78
CA TYR A 87 5.37 11.25 4.87
C TYR A 87 5.84 11.02 6.31
N ARG A 88 5.62 11.98 7.22
CA ARG A 88 6.03 11.85 8.62
C ARG A 88 5.31 10.71 9.32
N TYR A 89 4.12 10.33 8.84
CA TYR A 89 3.25 9.33 9.46
C TYR A 89 3.04 8.10 8.57
N ILE A 90 3.71 8.03 7.42
CA ILE A 90 3.71 6.83 6.59
C ILE A 90 4.79 5.89 7.13
N LYS A 91 4.42 4.67 7.46
CA LYS A 91 5.38 3.67 7.91
C LYS A 91 5.08 2.31 7.33
N GLU A 92 6.14 1.54 7.09
CA GLU A 92 6.03 0.17 6.66
C GLU A 92 5.92 -0.74 7.86
N LEU A 93 5.01 -1.72 7.79
CA LEU A 93 4.84 -2.72 8.84
C LEU A 93 5.63 -3.98 8.45
N PRO A 94 6.53 -4.47 9.32
CA PRO A 94 7.30 -5.67 9.01
C PRO A 94 6.43 -6.94 9.08
N GLU A 95 6.90 -8.02 8.46
CA GLU A 95 6.16 -9.28 8.42
C GLU A 95 5.78 -9.80 9.81
N ASN A 96 6.67 -9.66 10.78
CA ASN A 96 6.45 -10.17 12.14
C ASN A 96 5.63 -9.24 13.02
N ASP A 97 5.23 -8.06 12.52
CA ASP A 97 4.43 -7.10 13.27
C ASP A 97 3.59 -6.27 12.28
N CYS A 98 2.74 -6.96 11.53
CA CYS A 98 2.00 -6.33 10.42
C CYS A 98 0.51 -6.14 10.71
N GLU A 99 0.06 -6.34 11.93
CA GLU A 99 -1.32 -6.09 12.32
C GLU A 99 -1.46 -4.75 13.03
N VAL A 100 -2.54 -4.05 12.72
CA VAL A 100 -2.93 -2.80 13.38
C VAL A 100 -4.13 -3.08 14.25
N GLU A 101 -4.04 -2.77 15.53
CA GLU A 101 -5.19 -2.83 16.43
C GLU A 101 -6.19 -1.74 16.00
N PRO A 102 -7.48 -2.07 15.75
CA PRO A 102 -8.47 -1.05 15.43
C PRO A 102 -8.52 0.03 16.50
N GLY A 103 -8.56 1.28 16.06
CA GLY A 103 -8.54 2.44 16.95
C GLY A 103 -7.14 3.01 17.23
N THR A 104 -6.08 2.37 16.72
CA THR A 104 -4.73 2.90 16.83
C THR A 104 -4.62 4.26 16.15
N LYS A 105 -3.91 5.18 16.79
CA LYS A 105 -3.72 6.55 16.28
C LYS A 105 -2.38 6.68 15.55
N ALA A 106 -2.38 7.49 14.50
CA ALA A 106 -1.15 7.99 13.91
C ALA A 106 -0.52 9.05 14.82
N GLY A 107 0.70 9.47 14.51
CA GLY A 107 1.41 10.47 15.32
C GLY A 107 0.72 11.83 15.40
N ASP A 108 -0.19 12.13 14.48
CA ASP A 108 -0.97 13.37 14.48
C ASP A 108 -2.29 13.27 15.25
N GLY A 109 -2.54 12.14 15.91
CA GLY A 109 -3.75 11.90 16.70
C GLY A 109 -4.95 11.42 15.91
N SER A 110 -4.87 11.35 14.58
CA SER A 110 -5.93 10.77 13.75
C SER A 110 -5.80 9.24 13.71
N LEU A 111 -6.85 8.55 13.25
CA LEU A 111 -6.78 7.11 13.11
C LEU A 111 -5.68 6.70 12.12
N LEU A 112 -4.95 5.66 12.46
CA LEU A 112 -4.03 5.00 11.55
C LEU A 112 -4.86 4.22 10.53
N ARG A 113 -4.53 4.35 9.23
CA ARG A 113 -5.26 3.67 8.17
C ARG A 113 -4.30 2.99 7.19
N PRO A 114 -4.79 2.02 6.38
CA PRO A 114 -3.98 1.47 5.30
C PRO A 114 -3.55 2.56 4.32
N PHE A 115 -2.29 2.50 3.87
CA PHE A 115 -1.77 3.44 2.87
C PHE A 115 -2.22 3.00 1.48
N ILE A 116 -3.52 3.05 1.24
CA ILE A 116 -4.21 2.62 0.03
C ILE A 116 -5.10 3.76 -0.46
N VAL A 117 -5.12 4.00 -1.76
CA VAL A 117 -6.10 4.90 -2.36
C VAL A 117 -7.42 4.14 -2.47
N PHE A 118 -8.40 4.52 -1.65
CA PHE A 118 -9.74 3.93 -1.72
C PHE A 118 -10.51 4.50 -2.90
N PHE A 119 -11.49 3.76 -3.41
CA PHE A 119 -12.40 4.29 -4.42
C PHE A 119 -13.10 5.54 -3.88
N GLY A 120 -13.16 6.57 -4.70
CA GLY A 120 -13.69 7.88 -4.31
C GLY A 120 -12.63 8.86 -3.83
N GLU A 121 -11.38 8.41 -3.67
CA GLU A 121 -10.26 9.27 -3.30
C GLU A 121 -9.44 9.66 -4.52
N SER A 122 -8.73 10.78 -4.43
CA SER A 122 -7.81 11.21 -5.49
C SER A 122 -6.57 10.33 -5.53
N VAL A 123 -5.84 10.37 -6.65
CA VAL A 123 -4.59 9.62 -6.87
C VAL A 123 -3.44 10.62 -7.01
N PRO A 124 -2.89 11.16 -5.90
CA PRO A 124 -1.86 12.20 -5.96
C PRO A 124 -0.58 11.78 -6.65
N MET A 125 -0.24 10.49 -6.61
CA MET A 125 1.00 9.97 -7.22
C MET A 125 1.05 10.13 -8.73
N ILE A 126 -0.12 10.31 -9.39
CA ILE A 126 -0.15 10.55 -10.85
C ILE A 126 0.62 11.80 -11.21
N GLU A 127 0.57 12.84 -10.38
CA GLU A 127 1.26 14.11 -10.65
C GLU A 127 2.78 14.00 -10.54
N LEU A 128 3.28 12.94 -9.92
CA LEU A 128 4.71 12.69 -9.75
C LEU A 128 5.31 11.83 -10.86
N LEU A 129 4.50 11.39 -11.84
CA LEU A 129 4.99 10.57 -12.94
C LEU A 129 5.89 11.39 -13.87
N PRO A 130 6.99 10.77 -14.38
CA PRO A 130 7.89 11.43 -15.32
C PRO A 130 7.24 11.71 -16.66
#